data_3315e805255afd0a11fbb3ae0aa41629
#
_entry.id   3315e805255afd0a11fbb3ae0aa41629
#
_cell.length_a   1.000
_cell.length_b   1.000
_cell.length_c   1.000
_cell.angle_alpha   90.00
_cell.angle_beta   90.00
_cell.angle_gamma   90.00
#
_symmetry.space_group_name_H-M   'P 1'
#
loop_
_entity.id
_entity.type
_entity.pdbx_description
1 polymer ?
#
loop_
_entity_poly.entity_id
_entity_poly.type
_entity_poly.pdbx_seq_one_letter_code
_entity_poly.pdbx_strand_id
1 'polypeptide(L)'
;MKVLVVDDDLDTCEYAALILRRMGIAAKWVLTAREALDQVVDAHERGNGYDVCLIDWKMPEMDGIEATRRIREVVGPETLIIIITAYDWTSIEQRAREAGANAFLSKPLFSSALYHTLSAVSQKKPASAAAELEPGTEGQAPSLRGRHVLLVEDNDLNREITEEILKMKGVSFTCAENGQIAVDIFTASAPGTFDAILMDIQMPVLDGYAATAAIRASHSPESQAIPIIAMTANAFHEDVVSALSAGMNSHISKPIDPECLYQVLIASLRDQAKPAGA
;
A
#
# COMPACT_ATOMS: atom_id res chain seq x y z
N MET A 1 -5.42 18.04 -5.35
CA MET A 1 -6.33 16.95 -4.93
C MET A 1 -6.51 17.01 -3.43
N LYS A 2 -7.74 16.92 -2.95
CA LYS A 2 -8.14 17.01 -1.55
C LYS A 2 -8.89 15.73 -1.17
N VAL A 3 -8.40 15.01 -0.19
CA VAL A 3 -8.91 13.69 0.21
C VAL A 3 -9.51 13.75 1.60
N LEU A 4 -10.67 13.11 1.80
CA LEU A 4 -11.26 12.83 3.10
C LEU A 4 -11.08 11.33 3.39
N VAL A 5 -10.48 11.01 4.53
CA VAL A 5 -10.35 9.63 5.04
C VAL A 5 -11.42 9.45 6.13
N VAL A 6 -12.13 8.34 6.09
CA VAL A 6 -13.20 8.00 7.02
C VAL A 6 -12.98 6.57 7.51
N ASP A 7 -12.59 6.42 8.76
CA ASP A 7 -12.29 5.14 9.38
C ASP A 7 -12.49 5.28 10.90
N ASP A 8 -13.09 4.33 11.58
CA ASP A 8 -13.30 4.40 13.03
C ASP A 8 -12.02 4.13 13.84
N ASP A 9 -10.96 3.67 13.17
CA ASP A 9 -9.64 3.51 13.73
C ASP A 9 -8.77 4.76 13.45
N LEU A 10 -8.44 5.49 14.54
CA LEU A 10 -7.60 6.69 14.48
C LEU A 10 -6.25 6.41 13.81
N ASP A 11 -5.65 5.29 14.13
CA ASP A 11 -4.34 4.91 13.63
C ASP A 11 -4.35 4.69 12.12
N THR A 12 -5.37 4.04 11.60
CA THR A 12 -5.60 3.89 10.15
C THR A 12 -5.80 5.25 9.48
N CYS A 13 -6.53 6.16 10.10
CA CYS A 13 -6.72 7.52 9.59
C CYS A 13 -5.42 8.31 9.49
N GLU A 14 -4.61 8.31 10.55
CA GLU A 14 -3.33 9.02 10.60
C GLU A 14 -2.34 8.43 9.59
N TYR A 15 -2.31 7.11 9.47
CA TYR A 15 -1.48 6.41 8.51
C TYR A 15 -1.86 6.75 7.06
N ALA A 16 -3.14 6.69 6.71
CA ALA A 16 -3.62 7.08 5.40
C ALA A 16 -3.27 8.54 5.08
N ALA A 17 -3.46 9.44 6.06
CA ALA A 17 -3.11 10.85 5.91
C ALA A 17 -1.59 11.05 5.73
N LEU A 18 -0.76 10.27 6.41
CA LEU A 18 0.70 10.31 6.24
C LEU A 18 1.12 9.90 4.82
N ILE A 19 0.59 8.79 4.31
CA ILE A 19 0.86 8.33 2.93
C ILE A 19 0.45 9.43 1.93
N LEU A 20 -0.76 9.94 2.05
CA LEU A 20 -1.28 10.97 1.15
C LEU A 20 -0.42 12.25 1.17
N ARG A 21 0.01 12.70 2.35
CA ARG A 21 0.92 13.87 2.48
C ARG A 21 2.27 13.64 1.80
N ARG A 22 2.83 12.42 1.90
CA ARG A 22 4.07 12.06 1.19
C ARG A 22 3.91 12.12 -0.33
N MET A 23 2.71 11.87 -0.84
CA MET A 23 2.36 12.02 -2.25
C MET A 23 2.04 13.48 -2.64
N GLY A 24 2.17 14.44 -1.72
CA GLY A 24 1.82 15.84 -1.95
C GLY A 24 0.31 16.10 -1.99
N ILE A 25 -0.50 15.20 -1.42
CA ILE A 25 -1.96 15.27 -1.43
C ILE A 25 -2.46 15.79 -0.07
N ALA A 26 -3.35 16.81 -0.11
CA ALA A 26 -3.98 17.33 1.09
C ALA A 26 -5.03 16.33 1.61
N ALA A 27 -4.84 15.82 2.83
CA ALA A 27 -5.74 14.88 3.46
C ALA A 27 -6.29 15.44 4.78
N LYS A 28 -7.59 15.23 4.98
CA LYS A 28 -8.29 15.32 6.29
C LYS A 28 -8.83 13.95 6.63
N TRP A 29 -9.11 13.72 7.89
CA TRP A 29 -9.75 12.49 8.34
C TRP A 29 -10.81 12.77 9.40
N VAL A 30 -11.75 11.84 9.53
CA VAL A 30 -12.81 11.79 10.53
C VAL A 30 -13.02 10.34 10.97
N LEU A 31 -13.53 10.15 12.18
CA LEU A 31 -13.66 8.83 12.79
C LEU A 31 -15.07 8.22 12.64
N THR A 32 -16.01 8.96 12.10
CA THR A 32 -17.39 8.47 11.94
C THR A 32 -17.97 8.84 10.58
N ALA A 33 -18.85 8.00 10.07
CA ALA A 33 -19.61 8.27 8.85
C ALA A 33 -20.47 9.55 8.97
N ARG A 34 -20.93 9.88 10.17
CA ARG A 34 -21.72 11.09 10.44
C ARG A 34 -20.88 12.34 10.28
N GLU A 35 -19.71 12.38 10.91
CA GLU A 35 -18.76 13.48 10.71
C GLU A 35 -18.33 13.64 9.25
N ALA A 36 -18.17 12.51 8.53
CA ALA A 36 -17.87 12.54 7.10
C ALA A 36 -18.96 13.25 6.30
N LEU A 37 -20.23 12.92 6.55
CA LEU A 37 -21.36 13.58 5.91
C LEU A 37 -21.38 15.08 6.19
N ASP A 38 -21.25 15.48 7.46
CA ASP A 38 -21.21 16.89 7.85
C ASP A 38 -20.07 17.65 7.16
N GLN A 39 -18.87 17.05 7.12
CA GLN A 39 -17.70 17.62 6.45
C GLN A 39 -17.87 17.72 4.92
N VAL A 40 -18.51 16.74 4.30
CA VAL A 40 -18.74 16.72 2.86
C VAL A 40 -19.79 17.76 2.47
N VAL A 41 -20.90 17.87 3.23
CA VAL A 41 -21.94 18.87 3.01
C VAL A 41 -21.35 20.29 3.13
N ASP A 42 -20.67 20.57 4.24
CA ASP A 42 -20.06 21.87 4.51
C ASP A 42 -19.03 22.27 3.42
N ALA A 43 -18.20 21.32 3.00
CA ALA A 43 -17.21 21.54 1.96
C ALA A 43 -17.87 21.77 0.58
N HIS A 44 -18.94 21.02 0.28
CA HIS A 44 -19.69 21.16 -0.98
C HIS A 44 -20.40 22.51 -1.07
N GLU A 45 -21.10 22.93 0.00
CA GLU A 45 -21.79 24.22 0.06
C GLU A 45 -20.84 25.41 -0.08
N ARG A 46 -19.61 25.30 0.40
CA ARG A 46 -18.55 26.32 0.26
C ARG A 46 -17.83 26.31 -1.08
N GLY A 47 -18.20 25.43 -2.01
CA GLY A 47 -17.53 25.27 -3.29
C GLY A 47 -16.08 24.76 -3.18
N ASN A 48 -15.74 24.11 -2.05
CA ASN A 48 -14.41 23.57 -1.76
C ASN A 48 -14.50 22.08 -1.38
N GLY A 49 -15.22 21.31 -2.22
CA GLY A 49 -15.47 19.90 -2.04
C GLY A 49 -14.22 19.04 -1.97
N TYR A 50 -14.41 17.79 -1.64
CA TYR A 50 -13.37 16.77 -1.69
C TYR A 50 -13.34 16.13 -3.08
N ASP A 51 -12.12 15.91 -3.60
CA ASP A 51 -11.93 15.18 -4.86
C ASP A 51 -12.12 13.67 -4.66
N VAL A 52 -11.71 13.17 -3.48
CA VAL A 52 -11.76 11.75 -3.13
C VAL A 52 -12.23 11.57 -1.69
N CYS A 53 -13.10 10.58 -1.45
CA CYS A 53 -13.42 10.04 -0.13
C CYS A 53 -12.91 8.60 -0.06
N LEU A 54 -12.04 8.31 0.92
CA LEU A 54 -11.59 6.97 1.28
C LEU A 54 -12.43 6.55 2.49
N ILE A 55 -13.27 5.52 2.37
CA ILE A 55 -14.27 5.19 3.39
C ILE A 55 -14.09 3.74 3.81
N ASP A 56 -13.86 3.50 5.10
CA ASP A 56 -13.86 2.14 5.63
C ASP A 56 -15.25 1.51 5.48
N TRP A 57 -15.27 0.24 5.06
CA TRP A 57 -16.53 -0.46 4.91
C TRP A 57 -17.24 -0.70 6.25
N LYS A 58 -16.48 -1.08 7.28
CA LYS A 58 -17.06 -1.59 8.53
C LYS A 58 -16.87 -0.61 9.67
N MET A 59 -17.77 0.35 9.76
CA MET A 59 -17.79 1.34 10.85
C MET A 59 -19.02 1.14 11.76
N PRO A 60 -18.93 1.54 13.03
CA PRO A 60 -20.08 1.60 13.94
C PRO A 60 -21.19 2.53 13.42
N GLU A 61 -22.42 2.26 13.81
CA GLU A 61 -23.66 3.05 13.53
C GLU A 61 -24.04 3.10 12.04
N MET A 62 -23.11 3.38 11.15
CA MET A 62 -23.35 3.49 9.71
C MET A 62 -22.19 2.87 8.95
N ASP A 63 -22.46 1.82 8.18
CA ASP A 63 -21.45 1.18 7.34
C ASP A 63 -20.99 2.07 6.15
N GLY A 64 -19.84 1.74 5.57
CA GLY A 64 -19.28 2.51 4.46
C GLY A 64 -20.15 2.52 3.20
N ILE A 65 -21.01 1.52 2.99
CA ILE A 65 -21.92 1.47 1.84
C ILE A 65 -23.04 2.48 2.02
N GLU A 66 -23.63 2.54 3.20
CA GLU A 66 -24.68 3.53 3.50
C GLU A 66 -24.10 4.95 3.54
N ALA A 67 -22.89 5.13 4.11
CA ALA A 67 -22.18 6.40 4.05
C ALA A 67 -21.93 6.84 2.59
N THR A 68 -21.47 5.91 1.73
CA THR A 68 -21.27 6.16 0.30
C THR A 68 -22.55 6.64 -0.38
N ARG A 69 -23.69 5.97 -0.12
CA ARG A 69 -24.99 6.36 -0.71
C ARG A 69 -25.37 7.78 -0.34
N ARG A 70 -25.30 8.12 0.97
CA ARG A 70 -25.64 9.45 1.46
C ARG A 70 -24.69 10.55 0.97
N ILE A 71 -23.39 10.26 0.94
CA ILE A 71 -22.39 11.19 0.38
C ILE A 71 -22.70 11.44 -1.10
N ARG A 72 -23.04 10.39 -1.85
CA ARG A 72 -23.35 10.50 -3.28
C ARG A 72 -24.57 11.36 -3.57
N GLU A 73 -25.58 11.35 -2.69
CA GLU A 73 -26.76 12.23 -2.78
C GLU A 73 -26.39 13.71 -2.66
N VAL A 74 -25.31 14.04 -1.94
CA VAL A 74 -24.83 15.42 -1.74
C VAL A 74 -23.94 15.89 -2.87
N VAL A 75 -22.89 15.09 -3.19
CA VAL A 75 -21.80 15.53 -4.07
C VAL A 75 -21.96 15.11 -5.53
N GLY A 76 -22.97 14.30 -5.84
CA GLY A 76 -23.15 13.77 -7.20
C GLY A 76 -21.99 12.86 -7.64
N PRO A 77 -21.76 12.68 -8.95
CA PRO A 77 -20.78 11.72 -9.48
C PRO A 77 -19.34 12.22 -9.49
N GLU A 78 -19.08 13.50 -9.22
CA GLU A 78 -17.75 14.09 -9.44
C GLU A 78 -16.73 13.73 -8.38
N THR A 79 -17.15 13.59 -7.11
CA THR A 79 -16.28 13.12 -6.04
C THR A 79 -16.06 11.62 -6.17
N LEU A 80 -14.81 11.20 -6.14
CA LEU A 80 -14.47 9.78 -6.20
C LEU A 80 -14.63 9.14 -4.82
N ILE A 81 -15.36 8.03 -4.74
CA ILE A 81 -15.55 7.29 -3.49
C ILE A 81 -14.88 5.92 -3.62
N ILE A 82 -13.94 5.66 -2.73
CA ILE A 82 -13.17 4.42 -2.66
C ILE A 82 -13.46 3.75 -1.33
N ILE A 83 -13.96 2.53 -1.37
CA ILE A 83 -14.22 1.72 -0.18
C ILE A 83 -12.93 1.00 0.24
N ILE A 84 -12.59 1.09 1.52
CA ILE A 84 -11.48 0.38 2.14
C ILE A 84 -12.04 -0.80 2.92
N THR A 85 -11.45 -1.99 2.80
CA THR A 85 -11.94 -3.19 3.49
C THR A 85 -10.80 -4.12 3.88
N ALA A 86 -10.91 -4.76 5.06
CA ALA A 86 -10.01 -5.82 5.51
C ALA A 86 -10.41 -7.22 4.97
N TYR A 87 -11.55 -7.33 4.29
CA TYR A 87 -12.12 -8.59 3.81
C TYR A 87 -12.16 -8.63 2.29
N ASP A 88 -12.36 -9.84 1.74
CA ASP A 88 -12.66 -10.00 0.32
C ASP A 88 -13.95 -9.23 -0.02
N TRP A 89 -13.81 -8.23 -0.87
CA TRP A 89 -14.93 -7.35 -1.28
C TRP A 89 -15.92 -8.01 -2.23
N THR A 90 -15.63 -9.22 -2.73
CA THR A 90 -16.47 -9.91 -3.73
C THR A 90 -17.92 -10.02 -3.27
N SER A 91 -18.12 -10.19 -1.95
CA SER A 91 -19.47 -10.29 -1.37
C SER A 91 -20.22 -8.96 -1.24
N ILE A 92 -19.50 -7.83 -1.27
CA ILE A 92 -20.08 -6.49 -1.08
C ILE A 92 -19.95 -5.60 -2.32
N GLU A 93 -19.16 -6.02 -3.30
CA GLU A 93 -18.81 -5.20 -4.47
C GLU A 93 -20.04 -4.67 -5.19
N GLN A 94 -21.00 -5.54 -5.51
CA GLN A 94 -22.20 -5.12 -6.22
C GLN A 94 -22.97 -4.07 -5.44
N ARG A 95 -23.21 -4.29 -4.14
CA ARG A 95 -23.93 -3.35 -3.27
C ARG A 95 -23.21 -2.00 -3.15
N ALA A 96 -21.90 -2.03 -3.03
CA ALA A 96 -21.10 -0.82 -2.92
C ALA A 96 -21.05 -0.03 -4.24
N ARG A 97 -20.98 -0.72 -5.39
CA ARG A 97 -21.09 -0.08 -6.71
C ARG A 97 -22.47 0.53 -6.94
N GLU A 98 -23.54 -0.17 -6.56
CA GLU A 98 -24.92 0.34 -6.61
C GLU A 98 -25.09 1.57 -5.68
N ALA A 99 -24.38 1.64 -4.56
CA ALA A 99 -24.32 2.81 -3.69
C ALA A 99 -23.50 3.98 -4.28
N GLY A 100 -22.73 3.75 -5.34
CA GLY A 100 -21.94 4.75 -6.03
C GLY A 100 -20.43 4.74 -5.72
N ALA A 101 -19.89 3.65 -5.16
CA ALA A 101 -18.45 3.47 -5.01
C ALA A 101 -17.76 3.35 -6.38
N ASN A 102 -16.61 3.99 -6.53
CA ASN A 102 -15.83 4.00 -7.77
C ASN A 102 -14.72 2.94 -7.79
N ALA A 103 -14.16 2.62 -6.63
CA ALA A 103 -13.08 1.65 -6.50
C ALA A 103 -13.05 1.02 -5.09
N PHE A 104 -12.19 0.01 -4.93
CA PHE A 104 -11.97 -0.70 -3.69
C PHE A 104 -10.48 -0.75 -3.38
N LEU A 105 -10.14 -0.71 -2.10
CA LEU A 105 -8.79 -0.93 -1.57
C LEU A 105 -8.84 -1.92 -0.41
N SER A 106 -7.90 -2.85 -0.37
CA SER A 106 -7.74 -3.75 0.76
C SER A 106 -6.92 -3.09 1.87
N LYS A 107 -7.29 -3.36 3.13
CA LYS A 107 -6.39 -3.13 4.27
C LYS A 107 -5.37 -4.28 4.34
N PRO A 108 -4.11 -4.01 4.67
CA PRO A 108 -3.52 -2.69 5.00
C PRO A 108 -3.36 -1.80 3.77
N LEU A 109 -3.50 -0.47 3.98
CA LEU A 109 -3.35 0.51 2.93
C LEU A 109 -1.88 0.65 2.50
N PHE A 110 -1.53 0.14 1.33
CA PHE A 110 -0.20 0.33 0.76
C PHE A 110 -0.12 1.63 -0.04
N SER A 111 0.99 2.34 0.07
CA SER A 111 1.22 3.57 -0.68
C SER A 111 1.13 3.36 -2.19
N SER A 112 1.66 2.25 -2.70
CA SER A 112 1.55 1.87 -4.11
C SER A 112 0.11 1.60 -4.55
N ALA A 113 -0.66 0.82 -3.78
CA ALA A 113 -2.05 0.51 -4.09
C ALA A 113 -2.92 1.79 -4.08
N LEU A 114 -2.71 2.66 -3.08
CA LEU A 114 -3.38 3.94 -2.97
C LEU A 114 -3.03 4.86 -4.16
N TYR A 115 -1.74 4.96 -4.51
CA TYR A 115 -1.27 5.74 -5.65
C TYR A 115 -1.88 5.25 -6.97
N HIS A 116 -1.84 3.94 -7.23
CA HIS A 116 -2.41 3.36 -8.46
C HIS A 116 -3.92 3.59 -8.55
N THR A 117 -4.64 3.36 -7.46
CA THR A 117 -6.08 3.57 -7.41
C THR A 117 -6.43 5.04 -7.64
N LEU A 118 -5.78 5.97 -6.96
CA LEU A 118 -5.99 7.41 -7.14
C LEU A 118 -5.63 7.86 -8.57
N SER A 119 -4.54 7.36 -9.14
CA SER A 119 -4.11 7.67 -10.50
C SER A 119 -5.08 7.13 -11.55
N ALA A 120 -5.54 5.90 -11.40
CA ALA A 120 -6.48 5.24 -12.32
C ALA A 120 -7.84 5.94 -12.33
N VAL A 121 -8.32 6.36 -11.16
CA VAL A 121 -9.63 6.99 -11.01
C VAL A 121 -9.57 8.48 -11.42
N SER A 122 -8.44 9.17 -11.18
CA SER A 122 -8.24 10.57 -11.59
C SER A 122 -8.15 10.76 -13.11
N GLN A 123 -7.76 9.72 -13.86
CA GLN A 123 -7.68 9.77 -15.33
C GLN A 123 -9.02 9.47 -16.03
N LYS A 124 -10.02 8.99 -15.31
CA LYS A 124 -11.36 8.76 -15.85
C LYS A 124 -12.25 9.98 -15.62
N LYS A 125 -12.35 10.87 -16.61
CA LYS A 125 -13.55 11.70 -16.80
C LYS A 125 -14.79 10.79 -16.93
N PRO A 126 -16.01 11.22 -16.48
CA PRO A 126 -17.17 10.36 -16.39
C PRO A 126 -17.59 9.88 -17.77
N ALA A 127 -17.41 8.63 -18.05
CA ALA A 127 -18.12 7.92 -19.10
C ALA A 127 -18.33 6.48 -18.61
N SER A 128 -19.61 6.19 -18.42
CA SER A 128 -20.20 4.85 -18.46
C SER A 128 -19.26 3.78 -19.03
N ALA A 129 -18.93 2.80 -18.23
CA ALA A 129 -18.86 1.39 -18.57
C ALA A 129 -17.92 0.68 -17.59
N ALA A 130 -18.44 -0.40 -17.06
CA ALA A 130 -17.68 -1.45 -16.40
C ALA A 130 -16.37 -1.68 -17.16
N ALA A 131 -15.24 -1.43 -16.54
CA ALA A 131 -14.03 -2.08 -16.94
C ALA A 131 -13.99 -3.39 -16.15
N GLU A 132 -14.74 -4.38 -16.64
CA GLU A 132 -14.37 -5.76 -16.57
C GLU A 132 -12.88 -5.80 -16.92
N LEU A 133 -12.09 -6.42 -16.08
CA LEU A 133 -10.81 -6.97 -16.51
C LEU A 133 -11.16 -8.02 -17.55
N GLU A 134 -11.32 -7.57 -18.81
CA GLU A 134 -11.36 -8.49 -19.94
C GLU A 134 -10.08 -9.35 -19.89
N PRO A 135 -10.20 -10.67 -19.96
CA PRO A 135 -9.07 -11.54 -20.22
C PRO A 135 -8.77 -11.45 -21.72
N GLY A 136 -8.01 -10.44 -22.12
CA GLY A 136 -7.76 -10.29 -23.55
C GLY A 136 -6.96 -9.05 -23.94
N THR A 137 -5.85 -8.84 -23.35
CA THR A 137 -4.60 -8.40 -23.99
C THR A 137 -3.47 -9.01 -23.19
N GLU A 138 -2.78 -9.97 -23.75
CA GLU A 138 -1.52 -10.52 -23.28
C GLU A 138 -0.41 -9.44 -23.35
N GLY A 139 -0.56 -8.38 -22.56
CA GLY A 139 0.52 -7.65 -22.00
C GLY A 139 0.96 -8.47 -20.78
N GLN A 140 2.10 -9.12 -20.83
CA GLN A 140 2.69 -10.00 -19.85
C GLN A 140 2.37 -9.50 -18.45
N ALA A 141 1.58 -10.28 -17.67
CA ALA A 141 1.46 -10.07 -16.23
C ALA A 141 2.88 -9.90 -15.69
N PRO A 142 3.17 -8.86 -14.88
CA PRO A 142 4.54 -8.58 -14.45
C PRO A 142 5.07 -9.81 -13.74
N SER A 143 5.99 -10.48 -14.42
CA SER A 143 6.59 -11.71 -13.94
C SER A 143 7.66 -11.37 -12.92
N LEU A 144 7.60 -12.00 -11.75
CA LEU A 144 8.69 -11.94 -10.76
C LEU A 144 9.88 -12.81 -11.16
N ARG A 145 9.73 -13.59 -12.23
CA ARG A 145 10.77 -14.53 -12.69
C ARG A 145 12.05 -13.78 -13.07
N GLY A 146 13.16 -14.25 -12.52
CA GLY A 146 14.49 -13.67 -12.75
C GLY A 146 14.80 -12.44 -11.87
N ARG A 147 13.88 -12.03 -11.00
CA ARG A 147 14.17 -11.02 -9.99
C ARG A 147 15.04 -11.60 -8.88
N HIS A 148 15.84 -10.73 -8.25
CA HIS A 148 16.74 -11.10 -7.15
C HIS A 148 16.47 -10.25 -5.91
N VAL A 149 16.16 -10.91 -4.80
CA VAL A 149 15.74 -10.28 -3.55
C VAL A 149 16.78 -10.54 -2.45
N LEU A 150 17.10 -9.53 -1.64
CA LEU A 150 17.81 -9.72 -0.38
C LEU A 150 16.78 -10.06 0.70
N LEU A 151 16.81 -11.29 1.20
CA LEU A 151 15.92 -11.80 2.27
C LEU A 151 16.66 -11.71 3.60
N VAL A 152 16.12 -10.89 4.51
CA VAL A 152 16.71 -10.66 5.84
C VAL A 152 15.75 -11.20 6.91
N GLU A 153 16.14 -12.29 7.56
CA GLU A 153 15.32 -13.02 8.52
C GLU A 153 16.24 -13.82 9.45
N ASP A 154 16.12 -13.63 10.75
CA ASP A 154 16.95 -14.31 11.74
C ASP A 154 16.46 -15.72 12.10
N ASN A 155 15.16 -15.98 11.95
CA ASN A 155 14.56 -17.27 12.25
C ASN A 155 14.68 -18.21 11.06
N ASP A 156 15.40 -19.33 11.24
CA ASP A 156 15.64 -20.32 10.19
C ASP A 156 14.37 -20.84 9.52
N LEU A 157 13.34 -21.14 10.33
CA LEU A 157 12.07 -21.68 9.81
C LEU A 157 11.31 -20.65 8.97
N ASN A 158 11.22 -19.41 9.43
CA ASN A 158 10.58 -18.32 8.67
C ASN A 158 11.33 -18.05 7.38
N ARG A 159 12.67 -18.09 7.44
CA ARG A 159 13.54 -17.92 6.27
C ARG A 159 13.28 -19.01 5.24
N GLU A 160 13.28 -20.28 5.66
CA GLU A 160 13.03 -21.43 4.78
C GLU A 160 11.64 -21.35 4.11
N ILE A 161 10.61 -20.99 4.87
CA ILE A 161 9.25 -20.78 4.33
C ILE A 161 9.25 -19.70 3.27
N THR A 162 9.88 -18.55 3.54
CA THR A 162 9.92 -17.42 2.61
C THR A 162 10.72 -17.76 1.36
N GLU A 163 11.83 -18.49 1.50
CA GLU A 163 12.61 -19.01 0.37
C GLU A 163 11.78 -19.87 -0.57
N GLU A 164 11.01 -20.82 -0.01
CA GLU A 164 10.14 -21.68 -0.82
C GLU A 164 9.06 -20.89 -1.56
N ILE A 165 8.45 -19.91 -0.90
CA ILE A 165 7.49 -19.01 -1.54
C ILE A 165 8.13 -18.24 -2.72
N LEU A 166 9.33 -17.70 -2.55
CA LEU A 166 10.05 -16.99 -3.60
C LEU A 166 10.43 -17.92 -4.77
N LYS A 167 10.93 -19.14 -4.47
CA LYS A 167 11.26 -20.16 -5.48
C LYS A 167 10.07 -20.53 -6.35
N MET A 168 8.87 -20.65 -5.78
CA MET A 168 7.65 -20.99 -6.52
C MET A 168 7.34 -19.98 -7.66
N LYS A 169 7.75 -18.73 -7.54
CA LYS A 169 7.58 -17.69 -8.57
C LYS A 169 8.85 -17.41 -9.40
N GLY A 170 9.90 -18.21 -9.20
CA GLY A 170 11.15 -18.07 -9.94
C GLY A 170 11.96 -16.83 -9.55
N VAL A 171 11.79 -16.37 -8.30
CA VAL A 171 12.58 -15.29 -7.70
C VAL A 171 13.83 -15.90 -7.09
N SER A 172 15.01 -15.37 -7.42
CA SER A 172 16.26 -15.69 -6.76
C SER A 172 16.45 -14.82 -5.50
N PHE A 173 17.23 -15.30 -4.56
CA PHE A 173 17.46 -14.57 -3.33
C PHE A 173 18.85 -14.77 -2.76
N THR A 174 19.30 -13.82 -1.96
CA THR A 174 20.45 -13.91 -1.07
C THR A 174 19.95 -13.71 0.34
N CYS A 175 20.38 -14.53 1.30
CA CYS A 175 19.92 -14.48 2.68
C CYS A 175 20.89 -13.72 3.57
N ALA A 176 20.35 -13.00 4.56
CA ALA A 176 21.07 -12.40 5.68
C ALA A 176 20.35 -12.76 6.99
N GLU A 177 21.09 -13.15 8.01
CA GLU A 177 20.54 -13.61 9.29
C GLU A 177 20.32 -12.47 10.29
N ASN A 178 20.68 -11.25 9.98
CA ASN A 178 20.43 -10.04 10.77
C ASN A 178 20.66 -8.79 9.92
N GLY A 179 20.27 -7.62 10.49
CA GLY A 179 20.38 -6.35 9.80
C GLY A 179 21.79 -5.92 9.44
N GLN A 180 22.80 -6.25 10.28
CA GLN A 180 24.20 -5.89 10.00
C GLN A 180 24.72 -6.63 8.76
N ILE A 181 24.47 -7.94 8.68
CA ILE A 181 24.84 -8.74 7.50
C ILE A 181 24.14 -8.21 6.24
N ALA A 182 22.86 -7.82 6.37
CA ALA A 182 22.13 -7.24 5.24
C ALA A 182 22.76 -5.94 4.73
N VAL A 183 23.15 -5.04 5.63
CA VAL A 183 23.86 -3.78 5.29
C VAL A 183 25.18 -4.09 4.59
N ASP A 184 25.97 -5.02 5.14
CA ASP A 184 27.27 -5.40 4.59
C ASP A 184 27.14 -6.00 3.18
N ILE A 185 26.18 -6.93 2.99
CA ILE A 185 25.90 -7.52 1.68
C ILE A 185 25.44 -6.45 0.68
N PHE A 186 24.49 -5.59 1.05
CA PHE A 186 23.97 -4.56 0.17
C PHE A 186 25.05 -3.56 -0.26
N THR A 187 25.86 -3.10 0.68
CA THR A 187 26.91 -2.10 0.40
C THR A 187 28.09 -2.66 -0.38
N ALA A 188 28.38 -3.97 -0.25
CA ALA A 188 29.42 -4.65 -1.00
C ALA A 188 28.97 -5.08 -2.40
N SER A 189 27.67 -5.10 -2.68
CA SER A 189 27.12 -5.55 -3.96
C SER A 189 27.21 -4.46 -5.04
N ALA A 190 27.33 -4.89 -6.29
CA ALA A 190 27.24 -3.98 -7.43
C ALA A 190 25.82 -3.40 -7.53
N PRO A 191 25.64 -2.15 -7.98
CA PRO A 191 24.33 -1.59 -8.26
C PRO A 191 23.51 -2.47 -9.21
N GLY A 192 22.23 -2.66 -8.92
CA GLY A 192 21.33 -3.52 -9.69
C GLY A 192 21.44 -5.01 -9.36
N THR A 193 22.20 -5.39 -8.32
CA THR A 193 22.26 -6.79 -7.84
C THR A 193 20.92 -7.22 -7.25
N PHE A 194 20.25 -6.36 -6.51
CA PHE A 194 18.97 -6.64 -5.88
C PHE A 194 17.86 -5.79 -6.47
N ASP A 195 16.72 -6.41 -6.70
CA ASP A 195 15.48 -5.73 -7.13
C ASP A 195 14.66 -5.21 -5.93
N ALA A 196 14.72 -5.90 -4.79
CA ALA A 196 14.03 -5.52 -3.56
C ALA A 196 14.73 -6.15 -2.33
N ILE A 197 14.40 -5.64 -1.15
CA ILE A 197 14.83 -6.18 0.15
C ILE A 197 13.58 -6.56 0.94
N LEU A 198 13.49 -7.83 1.39
CA LEU A 198 12.54 -8.28 2.40
C LEU A 198 13.25 -8.22 3.75
N MET A 199 12.78 -7.38 4.66
CA MET A 199 13.47 -7.04 5.90
C MET A 199 12.60 -7.37 7.11
N ASP A 200 13.01 -8.37 7.89
CA ASP A 200 12.41 -8.56 9.22
C ASP A 200 12.70 -7.36 10.10
N ILE A 201 11.70 -6.96 10.89
CA ILE A 201 11.83 -5.84 11.81
C ILE A 201 12.58 -6.26 13.07
N GLN A 202 12.20 -7.38 13.67
CA GLN A 202 12.69 -7.82 14.97
C GLN A 202 13.81 -8.85 14.83
N MET A 203 15.04 -8.39 14.80
CA MET A 203 16.24 -9.21 14.67
C MET A 203 17.31 -8.82 15.70
N PRO A 204 18.17 -9.78 16.11
CA PRO A 204 19.32 -9.49 16.95
C PRO A 204 20.40 -8.71 16.19
N VAL A 205 21.37 -8.15 16.91
CA VAL A 205 22.55 -7.41 16.43
C VAL A 205 22.16 -6.05 15.87
N LEU A 206 21.41 -5.99 14.78
CA LEU A 206 20.86 -4.78 14.17
C LEU A 206 19.43 -5.07 13.71
N ASP A 207 18.46 -4.34 14.25
CA ASP A 207 17.07 -4.48 13.87
C ASP A 207 16.77 -3.95 12.46
N GLY A 208 15.60 -4.27 11.92
CA GLY A 208 15.24 -3.91 10.56
C GLY A 208 15.11 -2.40 10.33
N TYR A 209 14.74 -1.64 11.34
CA TYR A 209 14.65 -0.18 11.23
C TYR A 209 16.03 0.46 11.09
N ALA A 210 16.93 0.08 11.99
CA ALA A 210 18.31 0.58 11.97
C ALA A 210 19.07 0.11 10.72
N ALA A 211 18.85 -1.13 10.27
CA ALA A 211 19.41 -1.66 9.02
C ALA A 211 18.88 -0.86 7.80
N THR A 212 17.58 -0.57 7.76
CA THR A 212 16.98 0.26 6.69
C THR A 212 17.59 1.65 6.67
N ALA A 213 17.67 2.32 7.83
CA ALA A 213 18.29 3.63 7.92
C ALA A 213 19.76 3.62 7.44
N ALA A 214 20.53 2.58 7.80
CA ALA A 214 21.92 2.42 7.37
C ALA A 214 22.02 2.19 5.84
N ILE A 215 21.14 1.35 5.26
CA ILE A 215 21.05 1.16 3.80
C ILE A 215 20.74 2.48 3.11
N ARG A 216 19.73 3.23 3.59
CA ARG A 216 19.32 4.53 3.03
C ARG A 216 20.44 5.58 3.12
N ALA A 217 21.24 5.55 4.16
CA ALA A 217 22.39 6.45 4.35
C ALA A 217 23.66 6.01 3.60
N SER A 218 23.67 4.83 3.00
CA SER A 218 24.84 4.29 2.30
C SER A 218 25.13 5.08 1.01
N HIS A 219 26.37 4.94 0.52
CA HIS A 219 26.81 5.58 -0.73
C HIS A 219 26.39 4.82 -1.99
N SER A 220 25.64 3.74 -1.88
CA SER A 220 25.12 3.01 -3.05
C SER A 220 24.18 3.90 -3.86
N PRO A 221 24.33 3.98 -5.19
CA PRO A 221 23.46 4.81 -6.04
C PRO A 221 21.96 4.46 -5.94
N GLU A 222 21.66 3.21 -5.60
CA GLU A 222 20.27 2.71 -5.48
C GLU A 222 19.74 2.72 -4.06
N SER A 223 20.54 3.14 -3.07
CA SER A 223 20.16 3.14 -1.66
C SER A 223 18.83 3.84 -1.35
N GLN A 224 18.52 4.90 -2.09
CA GLN A 224 17.28 5.66 -1.94
C GLN A 224 16.11 5.07 -2.74
N ALA A 225 16.41 4.32 -3.80
CA ALA A 225 15.40 3.84 -4.75
C ALA A 225 14.98 2.39 -4.51
N ILE A 226 15.88 1.52 -3.98
CA ILE A 226 15.56 0.11 -3.78
C ILE A 226 14.37 -0.07 -2.85
N PRO A 227 13.34 -0.86 -3.25
CA PRO A 227 12.22 -1.17 -2.38
C PRO A 227 12.67 -1.98 -1.17
N ILE A 228 12.36 -1.50 0.04
CA ILE A 228 12.53 -2.24 1.29
C ILE A 228 11.16 -2.53 1.85
N ILE A 229 10.83 -3.81 1.96
CA ILE A 229 9.54 -4.33 2.40
C ILE A 229 9.72 -4.92 3.80
N ALA A 230 9.06 -4.34 4.79
CA ALA A 230 9.09 -4.84 6.16
C ALA A 230 8.36 -6.19 6.26
N MET A 231 8.91 -7.13 7.01
CA MET A 231 8.22 -8.32 7.49
C MET A 231 7.99 -8.16 9.00
N THR A 232 6.74 -8.10 9.45
CA THR A 232 6.40 -7.78 10.84
C THR A 232 5.52 -8.85 11.47
N ALA A 233 5.77 -9.18 12.74
CA ALA A 233 4.91 -10.08 13.52
C ALA A 233 3.55 -9.45 13.84
N ASN A 234 3.46 -8.12 13.86
CA ASN A 234 2.26 -7.37 14.15
C ASN A 234 1.99 -6.36 13.04
N ALA A 235 0.79 -6.39 12.49
CA ALA A 235 0.30 -5.35 11.58
C ALA A 235 -0.26 -4.14 12.33
N PHE A 236 0.17 -3.91 13.59
CA PHE A 236 -0.28 -2.74 14.34
C PHE A 236 0.33 -1.46 13.78
N HIS A 237 -0.44 -0.41 13.84
CA HIS A 237 -0.15 0.91 13.30
C HIS A 237 1.23 1.46 13.70
N GLU A 238 1.67 1.27 14.94
CA GLU A 238 2.96 1.78 15.43
C GLU A 238 4.14 1.17 14.66
N ASP A 239 4.10 -0.14 14.37
CA ASP A 239 5.16 -0.82 13.61
C ASP A 239 5.21 -0.35 12.15
N VAL A 240 4.04 -0.12 11.55
CA VAL A 240 3.94 0.36 10.17
C VAL A 240 4.43 1.80 10.03
N VAL A 241 4.05 2.69 10.96
CA VAL A 241 4.54 4.09 10.98
C VAL A 241 6.04 4.13 11.20
N SER A 242 6.55 3.29 12.10
CA SER A 242 7.98 3.18 12.38
C SER A 242 8.76 2.68 11.15
N ALA A 243 8.24 1.65 10.45
CA ALA A 243 8.82 1.12 9.23
C ALA A 243 8.92 2.18 8.12
N LEU A 244 7.84 2.92 7.89
CA LEU A 244 7.86 4.00 6.92
C LEU A 244 8.77 5.14 7.33
N SER A 245 8.80 5.50 8.62
CA SER A 245 9.68 6.55 9.13
C SER A 245 11.15 6.19 9.00
N ALA A 246 11.49 4.91 9.10
CA ALA A 246 12.83 4.38 8.86
C ALA A 246 13.21 4.38 7.36
N GLY A 247 12.25 4.59 6.44
CA GLY A 247 12.48 4.63 5.00
C GLY A 247 12.10 3.34 4.25
N MET A 248 11.33 2.44 4.89
CA MET A 248 10.75 1.27 4.21
C MET A 248 9.60 1.71 3.27
N ASN A 249 9.33 0.94 2.24
CA ASN A 249 8.36 1.27 1.20
C ASN A 249 7.00 0.58 1.40
N SER A 250 7.02 -0.61 1.99
CA SER A 250 5.84 -1.44 2.21
C SER A 250 6.05 -2.38 3.40
N HIS A 251 5.03 -3.14 3.76
CA HIS A 251 5.14 -4.16 4.80
C HIS A 251 4.29 -5.39 4.47
N ILE A 252 4.62 -6.52 5.11
CA ILE A 252 3.92 -7.79 5.05
C ILE A 252 3.84 -8.33 6.48
N SER A 253 2.67 -8.77 6.90
CA SER A 253 2.49 -9.42 8.21
C SER A 253 2.95 -10.88 8.19
N LYS A 254 3.54 -11.33 9.28
CA LYS A 254 3.82 -12.73 9.54
C LYS A 254 2.58 -13.38 10.23
N PRO A 255 2.20 -14.64 9.91
CA PRO A 255 2.86 -15.53 8.95
C PRO A 255 2.68 -15.05 7.50
N ILE A 256 3.73 -15.20 6.68
CA ILE A 256 3.75 -14.67 5.32
C ILE A 256 2.75 -15.43 4.45
N ASP A 257 1.74 -14.72 3.95
CA ASP A 257 0.84 -15.22 2.92
C ASP A 257 1.52 -15.12 1.55
N PRO A 258 1.60 -16.22 0.77
CA PRO A 258 2.28 -16.23 -0.53
C PRO A 258 1.70 -15.23 -1.52
N GLU A 259 0.38 -15.10 -1.60
CA GLU A 259 -0.24 -14.20 -2.56
C GLU A 259 0.00 -12.73 -2.18
N CYS A 260 -0.11 -12.42 -0.88
CA CYS A 260 0.22 -11.10 -0.36
C CYS A 260 1.68 -10.71 -0.68
N LEU A 261 2.65 -11.61 -0.46
CA LEU A 261 4.07 -11.38 -0.79
C LEU A 261 4.24 -11.08 -2.28
N TYR A 262 3.59 -11.85 -3.16
CA TYR A 262 3.68 -11.64 -4.61
C TYR A 262 3.10 -10.30 -5.05
N GLN A 263 1.93 -9.93 -4.54
CA GLN A 263 1.29 -8.66 -4.87
C GLN A 263 2.14 -7.47 -4.41
N VAL A 264 2.70 -7.53 -3.21
CA VAL A 264 3.57 -6.48 -2.66
C VAL A 264 4.86 -6.35 -3.47
N LEU A 265 5.51 -7.47 -3.82
CA LEU A 265 6.71 -7.46 -4.67
C LEU A 265 6.41 -6.87 -6.05
N ILE A 266 5.33 -7.32 -6.72
CA ILE A 266 4.93 -6.79 -8.04
C ILE A 266 4.67 -5.28 -7.96
N ALA A 267 3.94 -4.82 -6.95
CA ALA A 267 3.65 -3.40 -6.78
C ALA A 267 4.93 -2.59 -6.57
N SER A 268 5.81 -3.04 -5.66
CA SER A 268 7.05 -2.35 -5.32
C SER A 268 8.03 -2.26 -6.50
N LEU A 269 8.06 -3.28 -7.36
CA LEU A 269 8.94 -3.33 -8.53
C LEU A 269 8.42 -2.51 -9.72
N ARG A 270 7.10 -2.30 -9.83
CA ARG A 270 6.50 -1.43 -10.86
C ARG A 270 6.85 0.03 -10.66
N ASP A 271 6.95 0.47 -9.42
CA ASP A 271 7.30 1.86 -9.10
C ASP A 271 8.73 2.24 -9.54
N GLN A 272 9.62 1.25 -9.70
CA GLN A 272 10.97 1.46 -10.22
C GLN A 272 11.04 1.57 -11.75
N ALA A 273 10.04 1.08 -12.48
CA ALA A 273 10.06 1.04 -13.95
C ALA A 273 9.73 2.38 -14.62
N LYS A 274 9.48 3.46 -13.88
CA LYS A 274 9.36 4.82 -14.42
C LYS A 274 10.72 5.51 -14.40
N PRO A 275 11.34 5.78 -15.57
CA PRO A 275 12.51 6.64 -15.62
C PRO A 275 12.10 8.04 -15.12
N ALA A 276 12.87 8.61 -14.21
CA ALA A 276 12.78 10.00 -13.86
C ALA A 276 13.08 10.83 -15.13
N GLY A 277 12.06 11.46 -15.68
CA GLY A 277 12.13 12.63 -16.52
C GLY A 277 12.72 12.48 -17.93
N ALA A 278 11.89 12.68 -18.92
CA ALA A 278 12.23 13.46 -20.09
C ALA A 278 11.39 14.74 -20.07
#